data_c92e96fa635e6a42fa1d57d5576fb5e8
#
_entry.id   c92e96fa635e6a42fa1d57d5576fb5e8
#
_cell.length_a   1.000
_cell.length_b   1.000
_cell.length_c   1.000
_cell.angle_alpha   90.00
_cell.angle_beta   90.00
_cell.angle_gamma   90.00
#
_symmetry.space_group_name_H-M   'P 1'
#
loop_
_entity.id
_entity.type
_entity.pdbx_description
1 polymer ?
#
loop_
_entity_poly.entity_id
_entity_poly.type
_entity_poly.pdbx_seq_one_letter_code
_entity_poly.pdbx_strand_id
1 'polypeptide(L)'
;VTMVQNKGCRVELIAFANVSGRLRREVDLFVPGYLVPGLLPTSPPYAGAPPWGEVGSRVRGVCTKYFLDRSYGFFRFMQSFGKVWVTDTRLEESPYASVFFMEKDLPPGIHPDHLPSRDFIFEFTLNEGEKGFVASNIDLIYKY
;
A
#
# COMPACT_ATOMS: atom_id res chain seq x y z
N VAL A 1 13.58 14.16 16.04
CA VAL A 1 12.33 13.41 16.17
C VAL A 1 12.01 13.16 17.64
N THR A 2 12.93 12.54 18.36
CA THR A 2 12.70 12.22 19.78
C THR A 2 12.39 13.44 20.63
N MET A 3 13.07 14.56 20.38
CA MET A 3 12.82 15.80 21.12
C MET A 3 11.40 16.32 20.92
N VAL A 4 10.89 16.25 19.70
CA VAL A 4 9.51 16.65 19.38
C VAL A 4 8.51 15.72 20.05
N GLN A 5 8.76 14.41 20.03
CA GLN A 5 7.93 13.42 20.68
C GLN A 5 7.88 13.61 22.18
N ASN A 6 9.02 13.95 22.80
CA ASN A 6 9.10 14.20 24.23
C ASN A 6 8.26 15.42 24.66
N LYS A 7 7.91 16.29 23.73
CA LYS A 7 7.01 17.42 23.98
C LYS A 7 5.54 17.07 23.77
N GLY A 8 5.23 15.79 23.60
CA GLY A 8 3.86 15.32 23.39
C GLY A 8 3.36 15.37 21.95
N CYS A 9 4.23 15.64 21.00
CA CYS A 9 3.87 15.66 19.58
C CYS A 9 4.02 14.29 18.94
N ARG A 10 3.08 13.95 18.06
CA ARG A 10 3.17 12.79 17.18
C ARG A 10 3.93 13.17 15.93
N VAL A 11 4.88 12.33 15.52
CA VAL A 11 5.67 12.56 14.31
C VAL A 11 5.33 11.51 13.28
N GLU A 12 4.90 11.94 12.10
CA GLU A 12 4.62 11.08 10.96
C GLU A 12 5.58 11.42 9.82
N LEU A 13 6.10 10.41 9.16
CA LEU A 13 7.05 10.56 8.05
C LEU A 13 6.46 10.00 6.78
N ILE A 14 6.48 10.81 5.72
CA ILE A 14 6.17 10.37 4.35
C ILE A 14 7.46 10.52 3.54
N ALA A 15 7.95 9.42 3.01
CA ALA A 15 9.18 9.43 2.21
C ALA A 15 9.18 8.25 1.23
N PHE A 16 10.06 8.33 0.23
CA PHE A 16 10.21 7.26 -0.78
C PHE A 16 11.39 6.35 -0.41
N ALA A 17 12.40 6.31 -1.28
CA ALA A 17 13.64 5.58 -1.06
C ALA A 17 14.60 6.39 -0.18
N ASN A 18 15.73 5.78 0.19
CA ASN A 18 16.82 6.45 0.92
C ASN A 18 16.46 6.98 2.30
N VAL A 19 15.50 6.35 2.95
CA VAL A 19 15.16 6.64 4.34
C VAL A 19 16.02 5.76 5.25
N SER A 20 16.70 6.37 6.24
CA SER A 20 17.50 5.58 7.17
C SER A 20 16.59 4.70 8.03
N GLY A 21 17.06 3.48 8.34
CA GLY A 21 16.33 2.58 9.21
C GLY A 21 16.10 3.18 10.60
N ARG A 22 17.04 3.99 11.07
CA ARG A 22 16.91 4.71 12.35
C ARG A 22 15.72 5.68 12.31
N LEU A 23 15.63 6.52 11.28
CA LEU A 23 14.53 7.49 11.15
C LEU A 23 13.18 6.80 11.08
N ARG A 24 13.07 5.71 10.29
CA ARG A 24 11.84 4.92 10.21
C ARG A 24 11.38 4.40 11.58
N ARG A 25 12.33 4.00 12.42
CA ARG A 25 12.03 3.47 13.76
C ARG A 25 11.70 4.56 14.78
N GLU A 26 12.23 5.76 14.62
CA GLU A 26 12.05 6.85 15.57
C GLU A 26 10.73 7.59 15.40
N VAL A 27 10.17 7.62 14.19
CA VAL A 27 8.87 8.29 13.95
C VAL A 27 7.72 7.42 14.45
N ASP A 28 6.61 8.06 14.79
CA ASP A 28 5.41 7.36 15.26
C ASP A 28 4.73 6.59 14.13
N LEU A 29 4.80 7.12 12.90
CA LEU A 29 4.27 6.46 11.72
C LEU A 29 5.17 6.76 10.52
N PHE A 30 5.50 5.72 9.77
CA PHE A 30 6.14 5.86 8.46
C PHE A 30 5.15 5.44 7.37
N VAL A 31 4.93 6.35 6.42
CA VAL A 31 4.11 6.08 5.23
C VAL A 31 5.00 6.20 4.00
N PRO A 32 5.23 5.09 3.26
CA PRO A 32 5.93 5.20 1.99
C PRO A 32 5.17 6.13 1.03
N GLY A 33 5.89 7.09 0.45
CA GLY A 33 5.28 8.04 -0.49
C GLY A 33 4.68 7.37 -1.71
N TYR A 34 5.16 6.17 -2.04
CA TYR A 34 4.60 5.34 -3.13
C TYR A 34 3.12 5.04 -2.93
N LEU A 35 2.66 4.97 -1.67
CA LEU A 35 1.28 4.60 -1.33
C LEU A 35 0.32 5.80 -1.32
N VAL A 36 0.84 7.02 -1.35
CA VAL A 36 0.01 8.23 -1.28
C VAL A 36 -0.57 8.54 -2.66
N PRO A 37 -1.92 8.62 -2.79
CA PRO A 37 -2.54 8.94 -4.07
C PRO A 37 -2.04 10.27 -4.66
N GLY A 38 -1.63 10.24 -5.92
CA GLY A 38 -1.23 11.44 -6.66
C GLY A 38 0.16 11.97 -6.37
N LEU A 39 0.88 11.43 -5.39
CA LEU A 39 2.22 11.91 -5.04
C LEU A 39 3.27 11.46 -6.06
N LEU A 40 3.17 10.23 -6.55
CA LEU A 40 4.01 9.71 -7.63
C LEU A 40 3.09 9.04 -8.65
N PRO A 41 3.14 9.44 -9.94
CA PRO A 41 2.31 8.82 -10.97
C PRO A 41 2.54 7.31 -11.07
N THR A 42 1.46 6.56 -11.28
CA THR A 42 1.52 5.12 -11.56
C THR A 42 1.72 4.88 -13.05
N SER A 43 2.03 3.63 -13.42
CA SER A 43 2.05 3.18 -14.81
C SER A 43 0.64 2.75 -15.21
N PRO A 44 -0.17 3.60 -15.86
CA PRO A 44 -1.54 3.24 -16.20
C PRO A 44 -1.55 2.07 -17.17
N PRO A 45 -2.56 1.17 -17.07
CA PRO A 45 -2.61 -0.01 -17.92
C PRO A 45 -2.91 0.33 -19.38
N TYR A 46 -3.47 1.50 -19.66
CA TYR A 46 -3.75 2.01 -21.00
C TYR A 46 -3.96 3.51 -20.97
N ALA A 47 -3.85 4.15 -22.13
CA ALA A 47 -4.11 5.58 -22.25
C ALA A 47 -5.58 5.89 -21.92
N GLY A 48 -5.79 6.85 -21.02
CA GLY A 48 -7.15 7.20 -20.56
C GLY A 48 -7.68 6.32 -19.44
N ALA A 49 -6.82 5.54 -18.77
CA ALA A 49 -7.22 4.76 -17.61
C ALA A 49 -7.81 5.66 -16.52
N PRO A 50 -8.78 5.15 -15.71
CA PRO A 50 -9.37 5.94 -14.64
C PRO A 50 -8.33 6.40 -13.61
N PRO A 51 -8.64 7.46 -12.85
CA PRO A 51 -7.74 7.90 -11.79
C PRO A 51 -7.67 6.90 -10.64
N TRP A 52 -6.63 7.03 -9.85
CA TRP A 52 -6.34 6.19 -8.68
C TRP A 52 -7.59 5.93 -7.84
N GLY A 53 -7.83 4.66 -7.53
CA GLY A 53 -8.91 4.22 -6.65
C GLY A 53 -10.17 3.74 -7.35
N GLU A 54 -10.31 3.98 -8.65
CA GLU A 54 -11.44 3.49 -9.44
C GLU A 54 -11.11 2.14 -10.10
N VAL A 55 -12.15 1.36 -10.41
CA VAL A 55 -11.98 0.10 -11.14
C VAL A 55 -11.32 0.38 -12.48
N GLY A 56 -10.30 -0.39 -12.81
CA GLY A 56 -9.49 -0.20 -14.01
C GLY A 56 -8.28 0.70 -13.81
N SER A 57 -8.16 1.36 -12.66
CA SER A 57 -7.00 2.20 -12.34
C SER A 57 -5.83 1.37 -11.83
N ARG A 58 -4.65 1.98 -11.82
CA ARG A 58 -3.46 1.40 -11.23
C ARG A 58 -3.15 2.07 -9.91
N VAL A 59 -2.98 1.27 -8.86
CA VAL A 59 -2.70 1.76 -7.51
C VAL A 59 -1.54 1.00 -6.89
N ARG A 60 -1.04 1.49 -5.77
CA ARG A 60 0.03 0.83 -5.00
C ARG A 60 -0.46 0.48 -3.61
N GLY A 61 0.00 -0.65 -3.12
CA GLY A 61 -0.37 -1.11 -1.80
C GLY A 61 0.64 -2.08 -1.21
N VAL A 62 0.36 -2.51 0.00
CA VAL A 62 1.16 -3.51 0.72
C VAL A 62 0.30 -4.72 1.04
N CYS A 63 0.94 -5.89 1.15
CA CYS A 63 0.24 -7.10 1.54
C CYS A 63 0.03 -7.12 3.06
N THR A 64 -1.22 -7.11 3.49
CA THR A 64 -1.59 -7.08 4.90
C THR A 64 -2.04 -8.43 5.42
N LYS A 65 -2.51 -9.31 4.55
CA LYS A 65 -2.94 -10.66 4.90
C LYS A 65 -2.51 -11.63 3.81
N TYR A 66 -2.04 -12.80 4.21
CA TYR A 66 -1.69 -13.86 3.28
C TYR A 66 -1.98 -15.21 3.90
N PHE A 67 -2.63 -16.10 3.13
CA PHE A 67 -3.02 -17.45 3.56
C PHE A 67 -2.26 -18.47 2.72
N LEU A 68 -1.14 -18.94 3.26
CA LEU A 68 -0.21 -19.83 2.55
C LEU A 68 -0.88 -21.13 2.12
N ASP A 69 -1.74 -21.69 2.97
CA ASP A 69 -2.46 -22.94 2.72
C ASP A 69 -3.53 -22.80 1.64
N ARG A 70 -3.98 -21.58 1.36
CA ARG A 70 -5.03 -21.29 0.38
C ARG A 70 -4.52 -20.55 -0.86
N SER A 71 -3.26 -20.17 -0.88
CA SER A 71 -2.59 -19.51 -2.00
C SER A 71 -3.26 -18.21 -2.44
N TYR A 72 -3.72 -17.40 -1.48
CA TYR A 72 -4.25 -16.06 -1.76
C TYR A 72 -3.96 -15.12 -0.59
N GLY A 73 -4.14 -13.83 -0.84
CA GLY A 73 -3.99 -12.79 0.18
C GLY A 73 -4.72 -11.53 -0.18
N PHE A 74 -4.45 -10.48 0.61
CA PHE A 74 -5.06 -9.18 0.42
C PHE A 74 -3.97 -8.09 0.46
N PHE A 75 -4.02 -7.21 -0.52
CA PHE A 75 -3.34 -5.93 -0.46
C PHE A 75 -4.23 -4.91 0.22
N ARG A 76 -3.61 -3.86 0.75
CA ARG A 76 -4.30 -2.69 1.24
C ARG A 76 -3.71 -1.47 0.56
N PHE A 77 -4.56 -0.61 0.00
CA PHE A 77 -4.14 0.63 -0.62
C PHE A 77 -4.93 1.80 -0.04
N MET A 78 -4.37 2.99 -0.15
CA MET A 78 -5.00 4.22 0.31
C MET A 78 -5.85 4.79 -0.81
N GLN A 79 -7.17 4.92 -0.60
CA GLN A 79 -8.08 5.45 -1.61
C GLN A 79 -7.98 6.97 -1.76
N SER A 80 -7.79 7.67 -0.65
CA SER A 80 -7.68 9.12 -0.64
C SER A 80 -6.78 9.59 0.50
N PHE A 81 -6.24 10.79 0.35
CA PHE A 81 -5.36 11.42 1.36
C PHE A 81 -5.91 12.79 1.72
N GLY A 82 -5.84 13.14 3.01
CA GLY A 82 -6.09 14.50 3.45
C GLY A 82 -7.36 14.77 4.25
N LYS A 83 -8.31 13.84 4.30
CA LYS A 83 -9.54 14.03 5.09
C LYS A 83 -9.54 13.33 6.43
N VAL A 84 -8.76 12.27 6.55
CA VAL A 84 -8.67 11.43 7.75
C VAL A 84 -7.19 11.25 8.06
N TRP A 85 -6.87 11.16 9.33
CA TRP A 85 -5.50 10.84 9.73
C TRP A 85 -5.04 9.55 9.05
N VAL A 86 -3.84 9.58 8.50
CA VAL A 86 -3.28 8.43 7.78
C VAL A 86 -3.26 7.18 8.65
N THR A 87 -3.25 7.36 9.96
CA THR A 87 -3.27 6.27 10.94
C THR A 87 -4.66 5.75 11.29
N ASP A 88 -5.71 6.41 10.83
CA ASP A 88 -7.07 6.02 11.19
C ASP A 88 -7.44 4.71 10.47
N THR A 89 -7.67 3.66 11.25
CA THR A 89 -8.02 2.34 10.75
C THR A 89 -9.48 1.97 11.02
N ARG A 90 -10.29 2.91 11.51
CA ARG A 90 -11.71 2.66 11.73
C ARG A 90 -12.39 2.38 10.39
N LEU A 91 -13.21 1.33 10.36
CA LEU A 91 -13.77 0.83 9.10
C LEU A 91 -14.58 1.89 8.33
N GLU A 92 -15.34 2.71 9.03
CA GLU A 92 -16.23 3.71 8.39
C GLU A 92 -15.49 4.94 7.88
N GLU A 93 -14.36 5.27 8.50
CA GLU A 93 -13.61 6.49 8.20
C GLU A 93 -12.23 6.21 7.61
N SER A 94 -11.86 4.93 7.50
CA SER A 94 -10.54 4.55 7.01
C SER A 94 -10.35 4.96 5.55
N PRO A 95 -9.21 5.59 5.21
CA PRO A 95 -8.88 5.88 3.83
C PRO A 95 -8.41 4.65 3.05
N TYR A 96 -8.32 3.50 3.70
CA TYR A 96 -7.77 2.28 3.10
C TYR A 96 -8.86 1.36 2.57
N ALA A 97 -8.54 0.62 1.50
CA ALA A 97 -9.38 -0.44 0.97
C ALA A 97 -8.57 -1.71 0.78
N SER A 98 -9.25 -2.86 0.92
CA SER A 98 -8.64 -4.18 0.71
C SER A 98 -8.84 -4.65 -0.71
N VAL A 99 -7.83 -5.34 -1.25
CA VAL A 99 -7.84 -5.88 -2.61
C VAL A 99 -7.38 -7.33 -2.56
N PHE A 100 -8.21 -8.23 -3.06
CA PHE A 100 -7.89 -9.66 -3.14
C PHE A 100 -6.87 -9.93 -4.25
N PHE A 101 -5.93 -10.86 -4.00
CA PHE A 101 -5.02 -11.35 -5.03
C PHE A 101 -4.75 -12.84 -4.85
N MET A 102 -4.41 -13.51 -5.95
CA MET A 102 -3.98 -14.91 -5.93
C MET A 102 -2.47 -15.01 -6.03
N GLU A 103 -1.89 -16.04 -5.38
CA GLU A 103 -0.45 -16.27 -5.39
C GLU A 103 0.12 -16.35 -6.81
N LYS A 104 -0.62 -16.99 -7.72
CA LYS A 104 -0.19 -17.14 -9.12
C LYS A 104 0.02 -15.82 -9.85
N ASP A 105 -0.60 -14.75 -9.38
CA ASP A 105 -0.52 -13.43 -10.00
C ASP A 105 0.60 -12.57 -9.41
N LEU A 106 1.33 -13.07 -8.40
CA LEU A 106 2.47 -12.37 -7.83
C LEU A 106 3.62 -12.28 -8.84
N PRO A 107 4.41 -11.18 -8.80
CA PRO A 107 5.55 -11.05 -9.68
C PRO A 107 6.64 -12.05 -9.35
N PRO A 108 7.51 -12.42 -10.32
CA PRO A 108 8.65 -13.29 -10.05
C PRO A 108 9.60 -12.63 -9.04
N GLY A 109 10.22 -13.45 -8.20
CA GLY A 109 11.14 -12.97 -7.16
C GLY A 109 10.48 -12.70 -5.81
N ILE A 110 9.16 -12.77 -5.73
CA ILE A 110 8.45 -12.69 -4.44
C ILE A 110 8.19 -14.11 -3.95
N HIS A 111 8.73 -14.40 -2.77
CA HIS A 111 8.49 -15.69 -2.14
C HIS A 111 7.28 -15.56 -1.19
N PRO A 112 6.26 -16.42 -1.33
CA PRO A 112 5.06 -16.35 -0.50
C PRO A 112 5.33 -16.41 1.01
N ASP A 113 6.40 -17.06 1.43
CA ASP A 113 6.79 -17.15 2.84
C ASP A 113 7.13 -15.79 3.46
N HIS A 114 7.45 -14.79 2.64
CA HIS A 114 7.76 -13.44 3.10
C HIS A 114 6.52 -12.56 3.26
N LEU A 115 5.34 -13.09 2.95
CA LEU A 115 4.09 -12.35 3.06
C LEU A 115 3.30 -12.80 4.30
N PRO A 116 2.52 -11.92 4.96
CA PRO A 116 2.37 -10.49 4.63
C PRO A 116 3.59 -9.65 5.03
N SER A 117 3.77 -8.51 4.38
CA SER A 117 4.86 -7.60 4.70
C SER A 117 4.52 -6.17 4.29
N ARG A 118 4.92 -5.20 5.11
CA ARG A 118 4.83 -3.77 4.80
C ARG A 118 6.06 -3.25 4.08
N ASP A 119 7.08 -4.08 3.93
CA ASP A 119 8.35 -3.68 3.31
C ASP A 119 8.32 -3.78 1.79
N PHE A 120 7.35 -4.52 1.23
CA PHE A 120 7.19 -4.68 -0.21
C PHE A 120 6.08 -3.75 -0.71
N ILE A 121 6.43 -2.86 -1.63
CA ILE A 121 5.47 -1.97 -2.27
C ILE A 121 5.10 -2.57 -3.63
N PHE A 122 3.83 -2.95 -3.77
CA PHE A 122 3.30 -3.51 -4.99
C PHE A 122 2.48 -2.47 -5.76
N GLU A 123 2.54 -2.53 -7.08
CA GLU A 123 1.66 -1.77 -7.95
C GLU A 123 0.81 -2.75 -8.75
N PHE A 124 -0.47 -2.49 -8.84
CA PHE A 124 -1.40 -3.42 -9.49
C PHE A 124 -2.61 -2.68 -10.06
N THR A 125 -3.31 -3.36 -10.95
CA THR A 125 -4.55 -2.86 -11.53
C THR A 125 -5.74 -3.33 -10.70
N LEU A 126 -6.65 -2.40 -10.39
CA LEU A 126 -7.89 -2.72 -9.70
C LEU A 126 -8.93 -3.28 -10.67
N ASN A 127 -9.50 -4.42 -10.31
CA ASN A 127 -10.64 -5.01 -11.02
C ASN A 127 -11.78 -5.18 -10.03
N GLU A 128 -13.00 -5.25 -10.55
CA GLU A 128 -14.16 -5.52 -9.73
C GLU A 128 -14.43 -7.03 -9.69
N GLY A 129 -14.56 -7.57 -8.48
CA GLY A 129 -14.95 -8.95 -8.23
C GLY A 129 -16.27 -9.01 -7.48
N GLU A 130 -16.78 -10.22 -7.28
CA GLU A 130 -18.07 -10.43 -6.59
C GLU A 130 -18.06 -9.93 -5.14
N LYS A 131 -16.90 -9.96 -4.49
CA LYS A 131 -16.75 -9.60 -3.08
C LYS A 131 -15.93 -8.33 -2.84
N GLY A 132 -15.61 -7.59 -3.89
CA GLY A 132 -14.79 -6.38 -3.80
C GLY A 132 -13.69 -6.33 -4.85
N PHE A 133 -12.68 -5.52 -4.60
CA PHE A 133 -11.58 -5.34 -5.55
C PHE A 133 -10.72 -6.59 -5.67
N VAL A 134 -10.24 -6.83 -6.89
CA VAL A 134 -9.29 -7.90 -7.22
C VAL A 134 -8.11 -7.29 -7.96
N ALA A 135 -6.89 -7.66 -7.57
CA ALA A 135 -5.68 -7.17 -8.20
C ALA A 135 -5.28 -8.02 -9.40
N SER A 136 -4.79 -7.37 -10.46
CA SER A 136 -4.15 -8.01 -11.61
C SER A 136 -2.93 -7.22 -12.04
N ASN A 137 -2.07 -7.81 -12.90
CA ASN A 137 -0.85 -7.17 -13.39
C ASN A 137 -0.01 -6.60 -12.24
N ILE A 138 0.30 -7.47 -11.28
CA ILE A 138 0.98 -7.10 -10.04
C ILE A 138 2.48 -6.97 -10.30
N ASP A 139 3.06 -5.82 -9.94
CA ASP A 139 4.49 -5.56 -10.01
C ASP A 139 5.04 -5.18 -8.64
N LEU A 140 6.29 -5.56 -8.37
CA LEU A 140 7.01 -5.09 -7.20
C LEU A 140 7.72 -3.79 -7.57
N ILE A 141 7.35 -2.70 -6.89
CA ILE A 141 7.91 -1.37 -7.18
C ILE A 141 9.12 -1.07 -6.32
N TYR A 142 9.05 -1.43 -5.04
CA TYR A 142 10.13 -1.14 -4.10
C TYR A 142 10.09 -2.12 -2.93
N LYS A 143 11.28 -2.41 -2.39
CA LYS A 143 11.45 -3.24 -1.20
C LYS A 143 12.30 -2.49 -0.18
N TYR A 144 11.76 -2.25 1.00
CA TYR A 144 12.50 -1.64 2.13
C TYR A 144 13.40 -2.62 2.84
#